data_ed568d01d41551bb76f57f09a5b8d503
#
_entry.id   ed568d01d41551bb76f57f09a5b8d503
#
_cell.length_a   1.000
_cell.length_b   1.000
_cell.length_c   1.000
_cell.angle_alpha   90.00
_cell.angle_beta   90.00
_cell.angle_gamma   90.00
#
_symmetry.space_group_name_H-M   'P 1'
#
loop_
_entity.id
_entity.type
_entity.pdbx_description
1 polymer ?
#
loop_
_entity_poly.entity_id
_entity_poly.type
_entity_poly.pdbx_seq_one_letter_code
_entity_poly.pdbx_strand_id
1 'polypeptide(L)'
;NDNQLDLLRVPPHSIEAEQSVLGGLMLENVSWDKIADLVSVDDFYRDDHRRIYHHISKLIEANRPADVITVGESLERSAELESVGGLGYVGMLTTNTPSAANIRRYAEIVRERSIMRKLAEIGTEIAASSYSPAGREARQLLDEAEAKIFKIAEAGARGNQGFNAIQPLLTQVVERIDMLYSRDNPSDVTGVATGFTDLDERTSGFQPG
;
A
#
# COMPACT_ATOMS: atom_id res chain seq x y z
N ASN A 1 3.12 37.40 -6.00
CA ASN A 1 4.15 36.45 -6.49
C ASN A 1 4.00 35.00 -5.97
N ASP A 2 3.15 34.76 -4.98
CA ASP A 2 2.93 33.40 -4.45
C ASP A 2 2.09 32.50 -5.38
N ASN A 3 1.26 33.09 -6.24
CA ASN A 3 0.41 32.33 -7.18
C ASN A 3 1.17 31.66 -8.34
N GLN A 4 2.43 32.02 -8.62
CA GLN A 4 3.23 31.36 -9.66
C GLN A 4 4.03 30.17 -9.13
N LEU A 5 4.28 30.10 -7.82
CA LEU A 5 4.95 28.94 -7.18
C LEU A 5 4.00 27.77 -7.00
N ASP A 6 2.70 28.03 -6.85
CA ASP A 6 1.68 26.97 -6.77
C ASP A 6 1.46 26.19 -8.09
N LEU A 7 1.83 26.80 -9.23
CA LEU A 7 1.76 26.15 -10.55
C LEU A 7 2.90 25.15 -10.82
N LEU A 8 3.90 25.08 -9.94
CA LEU A 8 5.06 24.18 -10.04
C LEU A 8 5.07 23.11 -8.94
N ARG A 9 3.92 22.72 -8.41
CA ARG A 9 3.84 21.63 -7.46
C ARG A 9 4.18 20.30 -8.14
N VAL A 10 5.43 19.89 -8.01
CA VAL A 10 5.88 18.59 -8.48
C VAL A 10 5.19 17.52 -7.61
N PRO A 11 4.49 16.55 -8.21
CA PRO A 11 3.84 15.49 -7.43
C PRO A 11 4.85 14.77 -6.51
N PRO A 12 4.48 14.40 -5.29
CA PRO A 12 5.36 13.68 -4.37
C PRO A 12 5.90 12.38 -4.98
N HIS A 13 7.23 12.24 -5.01
CA HIS A 13 7.92 11.06 -5.54
C HIS A 13 9.30 10.88 -4.89
N SER A 14 9.94 9.73 -5.11
CA SER A 14 11.34 9.47 -4.86
C SER A 14 11.86 8.52 -5.92
N ILE A 15 12.57 9.09 -6.90
CA ILE A 15 13.15 8.32 -8.01
C ILE A 15 14.17 7.32 -7.49
N GLU A 16 14.98 7.71 -6.51
CA GLU A 16 16.01 6.89 -5.90
C GLU A 16 15.40 5.66 -5.19
N ALA A 17 14.27 5.82 -4.50
CA ALA A 17 13.58 4.72 -3.85
C ALA A 17 12.98 3.76 -4.91
N GLU A 18 12.35 4.31 -5.97
CA GLU A 18 11.84 3.50 -7.07
C GLU A 18 12.94 2.68 -7.75
N GLN A 19 14.07 3.32 -8.08
CA GLN A 19 15.23 2.65 -8.68
C GLN A 19 15.79 1.56 -7.76
N SER A 20 15.86 1.84 -6.44
CA SER A 20 16.35 0.88 -5.46
C SER A 20 15.42 -0.33 -5.29
N VAL A 21 14.10 -0.15 -5.42
CA VAL A 21 13.14 -1.27 -5.44
C VAL A 21 13.34 -2.12 -6.68
N LEU A 22 13.39 -1.51 -7.87
CA LEU A 22 13.54 -2.23 -9.14
C LEU A 22 14.88 -2.97 -9.21
N GLY A 23 15.97 -2.28 -8.90
CA GLY A 23 17.31 -2.86 -8.87
C GLY A 23 17.43 -3.96 -7.84
N GLY A 24 16.87 -3.76 -6.64
CA GLY A 24 16.88 -4.74 -5.55
C GLY A 24 16.14 -6.03 -5.92
N LEU A 25 14.98 -5.94 -6.59
CA LEU A 25 14.24 -7.10 -7.07
C LEU A 25 15.02 -7.89 -8.14
N MET A 26 15.69 -7.20 -9.06
CA MET A 26 16.49 -7.85 -10.10
C MET A 26 17.79 -8.47 -9.56
N LEU A 27 18.33 -7.96 -8.45
CA LEU A 27 19.48 -8.54 -7.75
C LEU A 27 19.10 -9.75 -6.90
N GLU A 28 17.93 -9.70 -6.24
CA GLU A 28 17.47 -10.70 -5.29
C GLU A 28 15.95 -10.91 -5.41
N ASN A 29 15.51 -11.83 -6.26
CA ASN A 29 14.09 -12.07 -6.53
C ASN A 29 13.31 -12.51 -5.29
N VAL A 30 13.94 -13.21 -4.32
CA VAL A 30 13.29 -13.61 -3.05
C VAL A 30 12.87 -12.41 -2.19
N SER A 31 13.41 -11.22 -2.45
CA SER A 31 12.99 -9.99 -1.81
C SER A 31 11.57 -9.54 -2.23
N TRP A 32 11.00 -10.15 -3.27
CA TRP A 32 9.60 -9.98 -3.66
C TRP A 32 8.63 -10.24 -2.52
N ASP A 33 8.84 -11.32 -1.76
CA ASP A 33 7.97 -11.71 -0.65
C ASP A 33 7.89 -10.64 0.47
N LYS A 34 8.88 -9.74 0.52
CA LYS A 34 8.92 -8.64 1.51
C LYS A 34 8.10 -7.43 1.11
N ILE A 35 7.74 -7.30 -0.19
CA ILE A 35 7.14 -6.07 -0.74
C ILE A 35 5.94 -6.31 -1.66
N ALA A 36 5.61 -7.54 -2.01
CA ALA A 36 4.52 -7.87 -2.94
C ALA A 36 3.15 -7.36 -2.46
N ASP A 37 2.92 -7.33 -1.15
CA ASP A 37 1.71 -6.79 -0.52
C ASP A 37 1.79 -5.28 -0.23
N LEU A 38 2.97 -4.68 -0.34
CA LEU A 38 3.23 -3.31 0.06
C LEU A 38 3.11 -2.32 -1.11
N VAL A 39 3.65 -2.66 -2.28
CA VAL A 39 3.64 -1.79 -3.47
C VAL A 39 3.06 -2.49 -4.68
N SER A 40 2.43 -1.71 -5.54
CA SER A 40 1.87 -2.14 -6.83
C SER A 40 2.44 -1.29 -7.97
N VAL A 41 2.17 -1.67 -9.21
CA VAL A 41 2.56 -0.92 -10.43
C VAL A 41 2.16 0.56 -10.33
N ASP A 42 0.95 0.85 -9.84
CA ASP A 42 0.39 2.21 -9.76
C ASP A 42 1.07 3.10 -8.72
N ASP A 43 1.88 2.52 -7.84
CA ASP A 43 2.57 3.28 -6.80
C ASP A 43 3.84 3.97 -7.31
N PHE A 44 4.38 3.54 -8.44
CA PHE A 44 5.53 4.18 -9.07
C PHE A 44 5.12 5.48 -9.77
N TYR A 45 5.95 6.51 -9.63
CA TYR A 45 5.71 7.81 -10.24
C TYR A 45 6.04 7.81 -11.73
N ARG A 46 7.22 7.27 -12.09
CA ARG A 46 7.69 7.22 -13.47
C ARG A 46 7.01 6.10 -14.24
N ASP A 47 6.58 6.38 -15.46
CA ASP A 47 5.93 5.41 -16.35
C ASP A 47 6.89 4.27 -16.75
N ASP A 48 8.16 4.58 -17.02
CA ASP A 48 9.18 3.59 -17.31
C ASP A 48 9.40 2.64 -16.12
N HIS A 49 9.40 3.15 -14.87
CA HIS A 49 9.49 2.31 -13.68
C HIS A 49 8.25 1.43 -13.48
N ARG A 50 7.04 1.93 -13.78
CA ARG A 50 5.81 1.12 -13.77
C ARG A 50 5.92 -0.08 -14.71
N ARG A 51 6.38 0.16 -15.93
CA ARG A 51 6.58 -0.89 -16.95
C ARG A 51 7.61 -1.91 -16.48
N ILE A 52 8.78 -1.47 -16.04
CA ILE A 52 9.83 -2.36 -15.53
C ILE A 52 9.31 -3.18 -14.35
N TYR A 53 8.65 -2.57 -13.36
CA TYR A 53 8.07 -3.27 -12.23
C TYR A 53 7.03 -4.31 -12.65
N HIS A 54 6.16 -3.97 -13.61
CA HIS A 54 5.18 -4.90 -14.16
C HIS A 54 5.83 -6.14 -14.78
N HIS A 55 6.92 -5.98 -15.53
CA HIS A 55 7.64 -7.10 -16.11
C HIS A 55 8.37 -7.94 -15.07
N ILE A 56 8.96 -7.31 -14.05
CA ILE A 56 9.59 -8.01 -12.93
C ILE A 56 8.55 -8.83 -12.16
N SER A 57 7.43 -8.24 -11.77
CA SER A 57 6.35 -8.94 -11.04
C SER A 57 5.82 -10.13 -11.82
N LYS A 58 5.52 -9.94 -13.10
CA LYS A 58 5.02 -11.00 -13.98
C LYS A 58 6.00 -12.18 -14.13
N LEU A 59 7.30 -11.92 -14.20
CA LEU A 59 8.32 -12.97 -14.25
C LEU A 59 8.38 -13.74 -12.93
N ILE A 60 8.43 -13.04 -11.79
CA ILE A 60 8.53 -13.68 -10.47
C ILE A 60 7.27 -14.50 -10.17
N GLU A 61 6.08 -13.97 -10.42
CA GLU A 61 4.80 -14.66 -10.24
C GLU A 61 4.67 -15.92 -11.13
N ALA A 62 5.33 -15.90 -12.28
CA ALA A 62 5.45 -17.09 -13.16
C ALA A 62 6.58 -18.05 -12.75
N ASN A 63 7.20 -17.87 -11.56
CA ASN A 63 8.37 -18.62 -11.09
C ASN A 63 9.55 -18.59 -12.09
N ARG A 64 9.73 -17.47 -12.77
CA ARG A 64 10.85 -17.24 -13.68
C ARG A 64 11.82 -16.23 -13.07
N PRO A 65 13.13 -16.36 -13.30
CA PRO A 65 14.08 -15.37 -12.83
C PRO A 65 13.79 -14.00 -13.46
N ALA A 66 13.89 -12.95 -12.67
CA ALA A 66 13.75 -11.55 -13.08
C ALA A 66 15.09 -10.84 -12.86
N ASP A 67 16.01 -11.01 -13.79
CA ASP A 67 17.28 -10.29 -13.87
C ASP A 67 17.28 -9.30 -15.05
N VAL A 68 18.36 -8.56 -15.23
CA VAL A 68 18.49 -7.55 -16.30
C VAL A 68 18.20 -8.14 -17.69
N ILE A 69 18.65 -9.37 -17.96
CA ILE A 69 18.50 -10.01 -19.28
C ILE A 69 17.06 -10.45 -19.49
N THR A 70 16.49 -11.18 -18.53
CA THR A 70 15.14 -11.73 -18.65
C THR A 70 14.06 -10.63 -18.63
N VAL A 71 14.26 -9.57 -17.85
CA VAL A 71 13.40 -8.38 -17.85
C VAL A 71 13.54 -7.63 -19.19
N GLY A 72 14.77 -7.45 -19.68
CA GLY A 72 15.04 -6.84 -20.98
C GLY A 72 14.34 -7.59 -22.12
N GLU A 73 14.47 -8.93 -22.19
CA GLU A 73 13.76 -9.75 -23.17
C GLU A 73 12.24 -9.67 -23.05
N SER A 74 11.73 -9.58 -21.83
CA SER A 74 10.29 -9.46 -21.58
C SER A 74 9.75 -8.12 -22.08
N LEU A 75 10.48 -7.02 -21.86
CA LEU A 75 10.20 -5.69 -22.38
C LEU A 75 10.29 -5.62 -23.91
N GLU A 76 11.30 -6.25 -24.50
CA GLU A 76 11.49 -6.30 -25.93
C GLU A 76 10.34 -7.02 -26.65
N ARG A 77 9.91 -8.16 -26.11
CA ARG A 77 8.73 -8.90 -26.63
C ARG A 77 7.43 -8.08 -26.60
N SER A 78 7.32 -7.15 -25.69
CA SER A 78 6.18 -6.22 -25.58
C SER A 78 6.41 -4.92 -26.35
N ALA A 79 7.52 -4.76 -27.06
CA ALA A 79 7.94 -3.54 -27.74
C ALA A 79 8.05 -2.32 -26.81
N GLU A 80 8.38 -2.54 -25.54
CA GLU A 80 8.48 -1.51 -24.51
C GLU A 80 9.92 -1.18 -24.09
N LEU A 81 10.93 -1.96 -24.53
CA LEU A 81 12.31 -1.80 -24.10
C LEU A 81 12.88 -0.41 -24.39
N GLU A 82 12.64 0.13 -25.57
CA GLU A 82 13.12 1.48 -25.93
C GLU A 82 12.41 2.58 -25.10
N SER A 83 11.13 2.40 -24.80
CA SER A 83 10.34 3.37 -24.04
C SER A 83 10.78 3.49 -22.57
N VAL A 84 11.45 2.47 -22.04
CA VAL A 84 12.00 2.48 -20.67
C VAL A 84 13.48 2.89 -20.62
N GLY A 85 14.08 3.29 -21.74
CA GLY A 85 15.49 3.71 -21.82
C GLY A 85 16.45 2.59 -22.20
N GLY A 86 15.95 1.51 -22.78
CA GLY A 86 16.74 0.39 -23.30
C GLY A 86 17.36 -0.48 -22.20
N LEU A 87 18.07 -1.51 -22.64
CA LEU A 87 18.74 -2.46 -21.73
C LEU A 87 19.79 -1.77 -20.85
N GLY A 88 20.41 -0.69 -21.34
CA GLY A 88 21.37 0.09 -20.59
C GLY A 88 20.77 0.71 -19.31
N TYR A 89 19.54 1.23 -19.40
CA TYR A 89 18.85 1.77 -18.23
C TYR A 89 18.47 0.67 -17.23
N VAL A 90 17.93 -0.44 -17.70
CA VAL A 90 17.60 -1.60 -16.86
C VAL A 90 18.84 -2.12 -16.11
N GLY A 91 20.00 -2.20 -16.81
CA GLY A 91 21.27 -2.57 -16.19
C GLY A 91 21.78 -1.54 -15.17
N MET A 92 21.58 -0.24 -15.43
CA MET A 92 21.95 0.81 -14.50
C MET A 92 21.21 0.71 -13.16
N LEU A 93 19.94 0.29 -13.16
CA LEU A 93 19.16 0.12 -11.93
C LEU A 93 19.82 -0.89 -10.98
N THR A 94 20.35 -1.99 -11.48
CA THR A 94 21.06 -2.97 -10.65
C THR A 94 22.43 -2.49 -10.22
N THR A 95 23.15 -1.78 -11.09
CA THR A 95 24.49 -1.27 -10.78
C THR A 95 24.44 -0.18 -9.68
N ASN A 96 23.41 0.65 -9.69
CA ASN A 96 23.24 1.73 -8.71
C ASN A 96 22.59 1.27 -7.39
N THR A 97 22.14 0.01 -7.32
CA THR A 97 21.55 -0.55 -6.11
C THR A 97 22.59 -1.38 -5.35
N PRO A 98 23.13 -0.89 -4.22
CA PRO A 98 24.22 -1.60 -3.52
C PRO A 98 23.78 -2.93 -2.91
N SER A 99 22.50 -3.05 -2.52
CA SER A 99 21.96 -4.21 -1.83
C SER A 99 20.44 -4.17 -1.79
N ALA A 100 19.80 -5.35 -1.85
CA ALA A 100 18.37 -5.52 -1.61
C ALA A 100 17.99 -5.56 -0.11
N ALA A 101 18.95 -5.45 0.81
CA ALA A 101 18.71 -5.59 2.24
C ALA A 101 17.63 -4.62 2.78
N ASN A 102 17.57 -3.41 2.26
CA ASN A 102 16.63 -2.37 2.69
C ASN A 102 15.42 -2.22 1.75
N ILE A 103 15.15 -3.18 0.88
CA ILE A 103 14.12 -3.07 -0.16
C ILE A 103 12.75 -2.73 0.41
N ARG A 104 12.39 -3.30 1.57
CA ARG A 104 11.13 -3.00 2.25
C ARG A 104 11.01 -1.51 2.58
N ARG A 105 12.09 -0.90 3.11
CA ARG A 105 12.10 0.53 3.44
C ARG A 105 11.93 1.41 2.19
N TYR A 106 12.57 1.04 1.09
CA TYR A 106 12.39 1.77 -0.18
C TYR A 106 10.98 1.62 -0.73
N ALA A 107 10.40 0.42 -0.65
CA ALA A 107 9.01 0.18 -1.02
C ALA A 107 8.02 0.99 -0.15
N GLU A 108 8.26 1.10 1.16
CA GLU A 108 7.48 1.97 2.06
C GLU A 108 7.53 3.44 1.61
N ILE A 109 8.69 3.95 1.20
CA ILE A 109 8.85 5.32 0.68
C ILE A 109 8.06 5.49 -0.62
N VAL A 110 8.17 4.54 -1.56
CA VAL A 110 7.40 4.57 -2.83
C VAL A 110 5.90 4.63 -2.53
N ARG A 111 5.44 3.77 -1.62
CA ARG A 111 4.04 3.70 -1.19
C ARG A 111 3.56 5.00 -0.55
N GLU A 112 4.33 5.55 0.38
CA GLU A 112 4.02 6.82 1.05
C GLU A 112 3.87 7.95 0.03
N ARG A 113 4.79 8.06 -0.92
CA ARG A 113 4.73 9.07 -2.00
C ARG A 113 3.54 8.88 -2.91
N SER A 114 3.16 7.63 -3.20
CA SER A 114 1.95 7.31 -3.96
C SER A 114 0.69 7.78 -3.23
N ILE A 115 0.58 7.50 -1.94
CA ILE A 115 -0.56 7.95 -1.12
C ILE A 115 -0.66 9.47 -1.11
N MET A 116 0.46 10.18 -0.94
CA MET A 116 0.50 11.64 -0.99
C MET A 116 0.06 12.20 -2.36
N ARG A 117 0.45 11.56 -3.47
CA ARG A 117 -0.01 11.93 -4.82
C ARG A 117 -1.52 11.80 -4.96
N LYS A 118 -2.05 10.63 -4.58
CA LYS A 118 -3.50 10.36 -4.62
C LYS A 118 -4.28 11.35 -3.75
N LEU A 119 -3.74 11.70 -2.59
CA LEU A 119 -4.36 12.68 -1.70
C LEU A 119 -4.38 14.09 -2.32
N ALA A 120 -3.28 14.50 -2.95
CA ALA A 120 -3.19 15.79 -3.65
C ALA A 120 -4.14 15.85 -4.86
N GLU A 121 -4.24 14.77 -5.64
CA GLU A 121 -5.15 14.65 -6.77
C GLU A 121 -6.62 14.76 -6.32
N ILE A 122 -7.03 13.96 -5.34
CA ILE A 122 -8.38 13.98 -4.80
C ILE A 122 -8.71 15.31 -4.13
N GLY A 123 -7.76 15.92 -3.42
CA GLY A 123 -7.94 17.26 -2.86
C GLY A 123 -8.22 18.31 -3.94
N THR A 124 -7.52 18.22 -5.06
CA THR A 124 -7.74 19.10 -6.22
C THR A 124 -9.11 18.86 -6.86
N GLU A 125 -9.53 17.59 -7.02
CA GLU A 125 -10.85 17.25 -7.54
C GLU A 125 -11.99 17.72 -6.63
N ILE A 126 -11.83 17.56 -5.30
CA ILE A 126 -12.82 18.04 -4.32
C ILE A 126 -12.95 19.56 -4.42
N ALA A 127 -11.84 20.29 -4.46
CA ALA A 127 -11.85 21.73 -4.61
C ALA A 127 -12.54 22.15 -5.92
N ALA A 128 -12.16 21.55 -7.05
CA ALA A 128 -12.76 21.83 -8.35
C ALA A 128 -14.27 21.55 -8.38
N SER A 129 -14.71 20.44 -7.78
CA SER A 129 -16.13 20.09 -7.69
C SER A 129 -16.93 21.07 -6.83
N SER A 130 -16.31 21.62 -5.80
CA SER A 130 -16.93 22.63 -4.92
C SER A 130 -17.14 23.97 -5.61
N TYR A 131 -16.18 24.38 -6.48
CA TYR A 131 -16.31 25.59 -7.29
C TYR A 131 -17.27 25.43 -8.48
N SER A 132 -17.42 24.20 -9.00
CA SER A 132 -18.25 23.89 -10.16
C SER A 132 -19.14 22.67 -9.88
N PRO A 133 -20.20 22.82 -9.08
CA PRO A 133 -21.01 21.70 -8.60
C PRO A 133 -21.81 20.98 -9.69
N ALA A 134 -22.00 21.60 -10.87
CA ALA A 134 -22.70 21.01 -12.01
C ALA A 134 -24.11 20.45 -11.65
N GLY A 135 -24.85 21.15 -10.82
CA GLY A 135 -26.21 20.78 -10.38
C GLY A 135 -26.26 19.78 -9.20
N ARG A 136 -25.12 19.38 -8.67
CA ARG A 136 -25.08 18.51 -7.45
C ARG A 136 -25.27 19.34 -6.19
N GLU A 137 -25.97 18.77 -5.23
CA GLU A 137 -26.15 19.39 -3.91
C GLU A 137 -24.90 19.22 -3.04
N ALA A 138 -24.73 20.10 -2.04
CA ALA A 138 -23.58 20.05 -1.12
C ALA A 138 -23.43 18.69 -0.44
N ARG A 139 -24.54 18.04 -0.08
CA ARG A 139 -24.52 16.70 0.53
C ARG A 139 -23.92 15.64 -0.39
N GLN A 140 -24.30 15.66 -1.66
CA GLN A 140 -23.77 14.72 -2.65
C GLN A 140 -22.26 14.91 -2.86
N LEU A 141 -21.78 16.17 -2.87
CA LEU A 141 -20.36 16.46 -2.97
C LEU A 141 -19.59 15.99 -1.73
N LEU A 142 -20.17 16.09 -0.54
CA LEU A 142 -19.57 15.55 0.69
C LEU A 142 -19.49 14.03 0.68
N ASP A 143 -20.55 13.35 0.29
CA ASP A 143 -20.58 11.88 0.20
C ASP A 143 -19.55 11.36 -0.83
N GLU A 144 -19.42 12.05 -1.99
CA GLU A 144 -18.41 11.75 -3.00
C GLU A 144 -16.97 11.96 -2.48
N ALA A 145 -16.73 13.05 -1.75
CA ALA A 145 -15.44 13.36 -1.16
C ALA A 145 -15.03 12.32 -0.12
N GLU A 146 -15.95 11.96 0.78
CA GLU A 146 -15.76 10.93 1.80
C GLU A 146 -15.40 9.57 1.16
N ALA A 147 -16.17 9.14 0.14
CA ALA A 147 -15.90 7.89 -0.56
C ALA A 147 -14.52 7.86 -1.23
N LYS A 148 -14.07 8.99 -1.81
CA LYS A 148 -12.74 9.08 -2.42
C LYS A 148 -11.62 9.01 -1.37
N ILE A 149 -11.76 9.70 -0.25
CA ILE A 149 -10.79 9.68 0.86
C ILE A 149 -10.74 8.28 1.49
N PHE A 150 -11.89 7.66 1.69
CA PHE A 150 -11.97 6.30 2.23
C PHE A 150 -11.21 5.28 1.37
N LYS A 151 -11.33 5.37 0.04
CA LYS A 151 -10.58 4.51 -0.88
C LYS A 151 -9.06 4.66 -0.73
N ILE A 152 -8.55 5.87 -0.46
CA ILE A 152 -7.11 6.06 -0.20
C ILE A 152 -6.73 5.39 1.11
N ALA A 153 -7.52 5.58 2.17
CA ALA A 153 -7.25 5.01 3.49
C ALA A 153 -7.24 3.47 3.43
N GLU A 154 -8.24 2.88 2.76
CA GLU A 154 -8.34 1.44 2.56
C GLU A 154 -7.15 0.89 1.74
N ALA A 155 -6.80 1.57 0.65
CA ALA A 155 -5.62 1.22 -0.13
C ALA A 155 -4.32 1.38 0.69
N GLY A 156 -4.23 2.38 1.57
CA GLY A 156 -3.10 2.59 2.47
C GLY A 156 -2.95 1.49 3.53
N ALA A 157 -4.06 0.93 3.99
CA ALA A 157 -4.09 -0.11 5.02
C ALA A 157 -3.59 -1.48 4.52
N ARG A 158 -3.58 -1.75 3.20
CA ARG A 158 -3.15 -3.04 2.63
C ARG A 158 -1.72 -3.44 3.06
N GLY A 159 -0.80 -2.50 3.18
CA GLY A 159 0.56 -2.78 3.64
C GLY A 159 0.70 -3.04 5.14
N ASN A 160 -0.33 -2.69 5.94
CA ASN A 160 -0.35 -2.95 7.39
C ASN A 160 -1.07 -4.26 7.75
N GLN A 161 -1.74 -4.91 6.80
CA GLN A 161 -2.37 -6.23 6.97
C GLN A 161 -1.41 -7.39 6.68
N GLY A 162 -0.11 -7.12 6.53
CA GLY A 162 0.91 -8.14 6.44
C GLY A 162 0.82 -9.11 7.62
N PHE A 163 1.23 -10.37 7.42
CA PHE A 163 1.24 -11.43 8.42
C PHE A 163 1.69 -10.90 9.78
N ASN A 164 0.75 -10.71 10.70
CA ASN A 164 1.10 -10.43 12.07
C ASN A 164 1.78 -11.67 12.63
N ALA A 165 2.98 -11.52 13.19
CA ALA A 165 3.64 -12.62 13.87
C ALA A 165 2.66 -13.24 14.87
N ILE A 166 2.46 -14.55 14.81
CA ILE A 166 1.49 -15.24 15.66
C ILE A 166 1.79 -15.10 17.17
N GLN A 167 3.08 -14.90 17.51
CA GLN A 167 3.52 -14.77 18.91
C GLN A 167 2.86 -13.61 19.67
N PRO A 168 2.81 -12.35 19.16
CA PRO A 168 2.10 -11.28 19.85
C PRO A 168 0.59 -11.56 19.99
N LEU A 169 -0.02 -12.18 18.98
CA LEU A 169 -1.43 -12.55 19.03
C LEU A 169 -1.70 -13.64 20.07
N LEU A 170 -0.84 -14.64 20.15
CA LEU A 170 -0.93 -15.69 21.18
C LEU A 170 -0.75 -15.10 22.59
N THR A 171 0.20 -14.18 22.77
CA THR A 171 0.40 -13.50 24.06
C THR A 171 -0.85 -12.75 24.47
N GLN A 172 -1.47 -11.98 23.58
CA GLN A 172 -2.73 -11.27 23.85
C GLN A 172 -3.89 -12.21 24.18
N VAL A 173 -3.99 -13.37 23.50
CA VAL A 173 -5.00 -14.38 23.78
C VAL A 173 -4.79 -14.99 25.15
N VAL A 174 -3.54 -15.35 25.51
CA VAL A 174 -3.23 -15.91 26.82
C VAL A 174 -3.51 -14.91 27.95
N GLU A 175 -3.09 -13.66 27.79
CA GLU A 175 -3.38 -12.57 28.75
C GLU A 175 -4.88 -12.35 28.92
N ARG A 176 -5.66 -12.44 27.82
CA ARG A 176 -7.11 -12.31 27.88
C ARG A 176 -7.76 -13.51 28.59
N ILE A 177 -7.27 -14.72 28.36
CA ILE A 177 -7.72 -15.92 29.07
C ILE A 177 -7.40 -15.81 30.58
N ASP A 178 -6.20 -15.39 30.93
CA ASP A 178 -5.79 -15.19 32.33
C ASP A 178 -6.64 -14.12 33.03
N MET A 179 -6.92 -13.02 32.33
CA MET A 179 -7.80 -11.96 32.84
C MET A 179 -9.22 -12.47 33.06
N LEU A 180 -9.75 -13.30 32.17
CA LEU A 180 -11.08 -13.88 32.30
C LEU A 180 -11.12 -14.93 33.43
N TYR A 181 -10.06 -15.72 33.57
CA TYR A 181 -9.95 -16.74 34.63
C TYR A 181 -9.77 -16.16 36.02
N SER A 182 -9.06 -15.02 36.14
CA SER A 182 -8.78 -14.31 37.40
C SER A 182 -9.93 -13.42 37.89
N ARG A 183 -11.07 -13.40 37.19
CA ARG A 183 -12.26 -12.67 37.66
C ARG A 183 -12.90 -13.39 38.82
N ASP A 184 -12.91 -12.74 40.00
CA ASP A 184 -13.50 -13.24 41.26
C ASP A 184 -15.04 -13.35 41.21
N ASN A 185 -15.70 -12.99 40.13
CA ASN A 185 -17.14 -13.06 39.94
C ASN A 185 -17.47 -13.56 38.54
N PRO A 186 -17.83 -14.85 38.39
CA PRO A 186 -18.21 -15.40 37.11
C PRO A 186 -19.63 -14.96 36.74
N SER A 187 -19.83 -13.67 36.41
CA SER A 187 -20.95 -13.31 35.57
C SER A 187 -20.69 -13.90 34.20
N ASP A 188 -21.58 -14.71 33.66
CA ASP A 188 -21.45 -15.37 32.36
C ASP A 188 -21.28 -14.40 31.15
N VAL A 189 -21.21 -13.12 31.43
CA VAL A 189 -21.13 -12.04 30.43
C VAL A 189 -19.67 -11.62 30.24
N THR A 190 -19.05 -12.03 29.14
CA THR A 190 -17.68 -11.64 28.76
C THR A 190 -17.62 -10.30 28.02
N GLY A 191 -18.74 -9.86 27.45
CA GLY A 191 -18.92 -8.58 26.75
C GLY A 191 -19.60 -7.51 27.59
N VAL A 192 -20.19 -6.53 26.94
CA VAL A 192 -21.02 -5.50 27.57
C VAL A 192 -22.40 -6.06 27.84
N ALA A 193 -22.82 -6.09 29.12
CA ALA A 193 -24.14 -6.59 29.50
C ALA A 193 -25.25 -5.77 28.84
N THR A 194 -26.25 -6.44 28.27
CA THR A 194 -27.42 -5.81 27.66
C THR A 194 -28.45 -5.38 28.71
N GLY A 195 -28.38 -5.92 29.92
CA GLY A 195 -29.34 -5.75 30.99
C GLY A 195 -30.55 -6.72 30.93
N PHE A 196 -30.58 -7.61 29.93
CA PHE A 196 -31.57 -8.69 29.83
C PHE A 196 -30.87 -10.02 30.13
N THR A 197 -31.12 -10.57 31.31
CA THR A 197 -30.43 -11.77 31.83
C THR A 197 -30.46 -12.95 30.86
N ASP A 198 -31.62 -13.25 30.30
CA ASP A 198 -31.79 -14.37 29.35
C ASP A 198 -31.02 -14.19 28.04
N LEU A 199 -30.82 -12.93 27.63
CA LEU A 199 -30.06 -12.61 26.43
C LEU A 199 -28.56 -12.65 26.73
N ASP A 200 -28.16 -12.11 27.85
CA ASP A 200 -26.76 -12.10 28.29
C ASP A 200 -26.23 -13.50 28.55
N GLU A 201 -27.03 -14.41 29.13
CA GLU A 201 -26.68 -15.83 29.29
C GLU A 201 -26.46 -16.57 27.96
N ARG A 202 -27.23 -16.20 26.90
CA ARG A 202 -27.12 -16.83 25.57
C ARG A 202 -26.06 -16.25 24.67
N THR A 203 -25.72 -14.99 24.83
CA THR A 203 -24.81 -14.25 23.94
C THR A 203 -23.48 -13.89 24.60
N SER A 204 -23.37 -14.07 25.93
CA SER A 204 -22.26 -13.57 26.74
C SER A 204 -22.06 -12.04 26.64
N GLY A 205 -23.14 -11.30 26.32
CA GLY A 205 -23.15 -9.85 26.11
C GLY A 205 -22.67 -9.41 24.73
N PHE A 206 -22.70 -8.09 24.48
CA PHE A 206 -22.19 -7.52 23.23
C PHE A 206 -20.67 -7.58 23.17
N GLN A 207 -20.15 -8.22 22.11
CA GLN A 207 -18.72 -8.29 21.85
C GLN A 207 -18.31 -7.12 20.96
N PRO A 208 -17.11 -6.54 21.14
CA PRO A 208 -16.57 -5.58 20.20
C PRO A 208 -16.37 -6.24 18.83
N GLY A 209 -16.81 -5.54 17.75
CA GLY A 209 -16.67 -5.95 16.36
C GLY A 209 -15.25 -5.83 15.84
#